data_59e9d01bf3da2d048b1c77966ee4a5bf
#
_entry.id   59e9d01bf3da2d048b1c77966ee4a5bf
#
_cell.length_a   1.000
_cell.length_b   1.000
_cell.length_c   1.000
_cell.angle_alpha   90.00
_cell.angle_beta   90.00
_cell.angle_gamma   90.00
#
_symmetry.space_group_name_H-M   'P 1'
#
loop_
_entity.id
_entity.type
_entity.pdbx_description
1 polymer ?
#
loop_
_entity_poly.entity_id
_entity_poly.type
_entity_poly.pdbx_seq_one_letter_code
_entity_poly.pdbx_strand_id
1 'polypeptide(L)'
;VVELAATVLVTFFLLRLLSLFGRRSWRILASLVVLFSAGASYYMTFLNVVIGYGIIASVMTTDIDLSKEVVGLNFILWLIAVSALPLILIWNNRCRYTLLRQLRTPGQRIRSLAVVVLAGIMVWAPIRLLDIQQKKVERATGVDLPSYGGVVANSYLPSNWLSALGLYAWARVDESSDNNSLLNPAKKFTYQAPQNVDDTYVVFIIGETTRWDHMGIFGYERNTTPKLAQEKNLAAFRGYSCDTATKLSLRCMFVRQG
;
A
#
# COMPACT_ATOMS: atom_id res chain seq x y z
N VAL A 1 15.31 10.56 12.46
CA VAL A 1 15.79 9.70 13.60
C VAL A 1 14.60 9.02 14.28
N VAL A 2 13.53 9.75 14.60
CA VAL A 2 12.32 9.18 15.27
C VAL A 2 11.65 8.09 14.44
N GLU A 3 11.51 8.31 13.15
CA GLU A 3 10.90 7.36 12.21
C GLU A 3 11.72 6.08 12.07
N LEU A 4 13.06 6.19 12.01
CA LEU A 4 13.93 5.03 11.99
C LEU A 4 13.80 4.20 13.28
N ALA A 5 13.77 4.87 14.43
CA ALA A 5 13.56 4.20 15.71
C ALA A 5 12.19 3.50 15.77
N ALA A 6 11.14 4.16 15.28
CA ALA A 6 9.79 3.57 15.19
C ALA A 6 9.79 2.33 14.28
N THR A 7 10.45 2.38 13.12
CA THR A 7 10.56 1.25 12.19
C THR A 7 11.28 0.05 12.84
N VAL A 8 12.38 0.31 13.54
CA VAL A 8 13.10 -0.74 14.28
C VAL A 8 12.23 -1.36 15.36
N LEU A 9 11.48 -0.55 16.11
CA LEU A 9 10.56 -1.03 17.14
C LEU A 9 9.40 -1.83 16.57
N VAL A 10 8.82 -1.38 15.46
CA VAL A 10 7.76 -2.13 14.73
C VAL A 10 8.28 -3.47 14.25
N THR A 11 9.46 -3.50 13.64
CA THR A 11 10.09 -4.74 13.18
C THR A 11 10.39 -5.68 14.35
N PHE A 12 10.92 -5.16 15.43
CA PHE A 12 11.16 -5.94 16.66
C PHE A 12 9.85 -6.51 17.21
N PHE A 13 8.81 -5.69 17.33
CA PHE A 13 7.48 -6.13 17.77
C PHE A 13 6.93 -7.25 16.87
N LEU A 14 7.00 -7.08 15.56
CA LEU A 14 6.55 -8.08 14.59
C LEU A 14 7.30 -9.42 14.77
N LEU A 15 8.63 -9.39 14.82
CA LEU A 15 9.43 -10.60 15.01
C LEU A 15 9.15 -11.28 16.35
N ARG A 16 8.86 -10.49 17.40
CA ARG A 16 8.45 -11.02 18.70
C ARG A 16 7.08 -11.67 18.64
N LEU A 17 6.12 -11.02 17.97
CA LEU A 17 4.78 -11.57 17.77
C LEU A 17 4.87 -12.93 17.02
N LEU A 18 5.63 -12.98 15.93
CA LEU A 18 5.84 -14.21 15.15
C LEU A 18 6.51 -15.32 15.99
N SER A 19 7.33 -14.96 16.98
CA SER A 19 7.99 -15.95 17.84
C SER A 19 7.04 -16.74 18.75
N LEU A 20 5.80 -16.26 18.94
CA LEU A 20 4.76 -16.96 19.71
C LEU A 20 4.28 -18.26 19.02
N PHE A 21 4.39 -18.32 17.70
CA PHE A 21 3.95 -19.48 16.91
C PHE A 21 4.93 -20.67 16.89
N GLY A 22 6.04 -20.57 17.61
CA GLY A 22 7.05 -21.61 17.72
C GLY A 22 8.20 -21.48 16.72
N ARG A 23 9.26 -22.29 16.93
CA ARG A 23 10.55 -22.12 16.21
C ARG A 23 10.45 -22.29 14.70
N ARG A 24 9.74 -23.33 14.23
CA ARG A 24 9.63 -23.62 12.78
C ARG A 24 8.80 -22.54 12.09
N SER A 25 7.63 -22.27 12.64
CA SER A 25 6.72 -21.23 12.12
C SER A 25 7.39 -19.86 12.13
N TRP A 26 8.11 -19.51 13.19
CA TRP A 26 8.85 -18.25 13.26
C TRP A 26 9.88 -18.12 12.13
N ARG A 27 10.67 -19.18 11.88
CA ARG A 27 11.68 -19.15 10.80
C ARG A 27 11.03 -18.93 9.43
N ILE A 28 9.95 -19.66 9.15
CA ILE A 28 9.24 -19.54 7.88
C ILE A 28 8.64 -18.16 7.74
N LEU A 29 7.89 -17.69 8.73
CA LEU A 29 7.23 -16.39 8.69
C LEU A 29 8.24 -15.22 8.65
N ALA A 30 9.31 -15.29 9.42
CA ALA A 30 10.38 -14.28 9.38
C ALA A 30 11.10 -14.28 8.01
N SER A 31 11.33 -15.44 7.41
CA SER A 31 11.89 -15.52 6.06
C SER A 31 10.96 -14.91 5.02
N LEU A 32 9.65 -15.15 5.12
CA LEU A 32 8.66 -14.53 4.24
C LEU A 32 8.65 -13.01 4.40
N VAL A 33 8.69 -12.50 5.63
CA VAL A 33 8.77 -11.05 5.89
C VAL A 33 10.02 -10.45 5.24
N VAL A 34 11.17 -11.12 5.37
CA VAL A 34 12.43 -10.66 4.74
C VAL A 34 12.32 -10.66 3.22
N LEU A 35 11.83 -11.73 2.61
CA LEU A 35 11.70 -11.85 1.15
C LEU A 35 10.72 -10.82 0.57
N PHE A 36 9.55 -10.67 1.17
CA PHE A 36 8.58 -9.66 0.72
C PHE A 36 9.12 -8.23 0.91
N SER A 37 9.82 -7.96 2.02
CA SER A 37 10.43 -6.65 2.24
C SER A 37 11.58 -6.38 1.27
N ALA A 38 12.39 -7.38 0.92
CA ALA A 38 13.44 -7.26 -0.08
C ALA A 38 12.85 -7.00 -1.48
N GLY A 39 11.77 -7.69 -1.85
CA GLY A 39 11.05 -7.42 -3.10
C GLY A 39 10.44 -6.02 -3.11
N ALA A 40 9.75 -5.61 -2.06
CA ALA A 40 9.19 -4.28 -1.92
C ALA A 40 10.28 -3.18 -1.99
N SER A 41 11.45 -3.41 -1.37
CA SER A 41 12.57 -2.46 -1.40
C SER A 41 13.11 -2.22 -2.81
N TYR A 42 13.09 -3.24 -3.69
CA TYR A 42 13.46 -3.08 -5.09
C TYR A 42 12.58 -2.05 -5.80
N TYR A 43 11.27 -2.23 -5.72
CA TYR A 43 10.32 -1.32 -6.37
C TYR A 43 10.36 0.08 -5.78
N MET A 44 10.53 0.19 -4.46
CA MET A 44 10.67 1.49 -3.80
C MET A 44 11.95 2.21 -4.22
N THR A 45 13.06 1.50 -4.41
CA THR A 45 14.37 2.09 -4.73
C THR A 45 14.51 2.45 -6.21
N PHE A 46 14.10 1.55 -7.11
CA PHE A 46 14.34 1.71 -8.55
C PHE A 46 13.18 2.35 -9.30
N LEU A 47 11.95 2.16 -8.82
CA LEU A 47 10.76 2.70 -9.47
C LEU A 47 10.12 3.86 -8.68
N ASN A 48 10.68 4.23 -7.53
CA ASN A 48 10.15 5.27 -6.64
C ASN A 48 8.66 5.06 -6.28
N VAL A 49 8.26 3.81 -6.14
CA VAL A 49 6.87 3.42 -5.85
C VAL A 49 6.70 3.21 -4.35
N VAL A 50 5.70 3.82 -3.75
CA VAL A 50 5.31 3.55 -2.36
C VAL A 50 4.36 2.36 -2.33
N ILE A 51 4.74 1.29 -1.60
CA ILE A 51 3.91 0.09 -1.48
C ILE A 51 2.74 0.38 -0.54
N GLY A 52 1.61 0.70 -1.12
CA GLY A 52 0.36 0.97 -0.41
C GLY A 52 -0.77 0.01 -0.84
N TYR A 53 -1.98 0.28 -0.33
CA TYR A 53 -3.18 -0.51 -0.64
C TYR A 53 -3.39 -0.71 -2.16
N GLY A 54 -3.25 0.35 -2.96
CA GLY A 54 -3.45 0.29 -4.40
C GLY A 54 -2.50 -0.66 -5.11
N ILE A 55 -1.22 -0.66 -4.72
CA ILE A 55 -0.21 -1.57 -5.27
C ILE A 55 -0.52 -3.02 -4.89
N ILE A 56 -0.83 -3.29 -3.62
CA ILE A 56 -1.19 -4.65 -3.18
C ILE A 56 -2.47 -5.12 -3.88
N ALA A 57 -3.48 -4.27 -4.00
CA ALA A 57 -4.70 -4.59 -4.71
C ALA A 57 -4.43 -4.91 -6.20
N SER A 58 -3.57 -4.13 -6.85
CA SER A 58 -3.17 -4.39 -8.23
C SER A 58 -2.43 -5.71 -8.37
N VAL A 59 -1.44 -5.98 -7.52
CA VAL A 59 -0.68 -7.25 -7.54
C VAL A 59 -1.61 -8.46 -7.35
N MET A 60 -2.59 -8.35 -6.45
CA MET A 60 -3.54 -9.44 -6.17
C MET A 60 -4.59 -9.64 -7.26
N THR A 61 -4.75 -8.71 -8.18
CA THR A 61 -5.70 -8.77 -9.30
C THR A 61 -5.03 -8.86 -10.67
N THR A 62 -3.70 -8.71 -10.73
CA THR A 62 -2.92 -8.78 -11.97
C THR A 62 -2.78 -10.21 -12.45
N ASP A 63 -2.86 -10.39 -13.77
CA ASP A 63 -2.64 -11.67 -14.43
C ASP A 63 -1.18 -12.14 -14.27
N ILE A 64 -0.99 -13.47 -14.20
CA ILE A 64 0.31 -14.12 -14.02
C ILE A 64 1.27 -13.77 -15.17
N ASP A 65 0.76 -13.59 -16.38
CA ASP A 65 1.61 -13.30 -17.54
C ASP A 65 2.21 -11.88 -17.47
N LEU A 66 1.45 -10.89 -17.04
CA LEU A 66 1.96 -9.55 -16.75
C LEU A 66 2.98 -9.54 -15.61
N SER A 67 2.79 -10.40 -14.61
CA SER A 67 3.73 -10.51 -13.48
C SER A 67 5.11 -11.02 -13.91
N LYS A 68 5.20 -11.86 -14.95
CA LYS A 68 6.47 -12.37 -15.47
C LYS A 68 7.34 -11.27 -16.12
N GLU A 69 6.73 -10.29 -16.76
CA GLU A 69 7.45 -9.17 -17.39
C GLU A 69 8.09 -8.25 -16.36
N VAL A 70 7.53 -8.18 -15.16
CA VAL A 70 8.00 -7.30 -14.08
C VAL A 70 9.17 -7.94 -13.32
N VAL A 71 9.33 -9.27 -13.36
CA VAL A 71 10.38 -10.01 -12.66
C VAL A 71 11.60 -10.18 -13.59
N GLY A 72 12.45 -9.17 -13.64
CA GLY A 72 13.71 -9.22 -14.39
C GLY A 72 14.88 -9.78 -13.58
N LEU A 73 16.01 -10.05 -14.26
CA LEU A 73 17.25 -10.52 -13.64
C LEU A 73 17.73 -9.60 -12.51
N ASN A 74 17.63 -8.30 -12.69
CA ASN A 74 18.03 -7.30 -11.69
C ASN A 74 17.23 -7.42 -10.40
N PHE A 75 15.92 -7.72 -10.49
CA PHE A 75 15.07 -7.98 -9.33
C PHE A 75 15.55 -9.22 -8.56
N ILE A 76 15.88 -10.31 -9.26
CA ILE A 76 16.36 -11.54 -8.64
C ILE A 76 17.70 -11.31 -7.93
N LEU A 77 18.64 -10.63 -8.58
CA LEU A 77 19.94 -10.30 -7.99
C LEU A 77 19.78 -9.42 -6.74
N TRP A 78 18.91 -8.42 -6.80
CA TRP A 78 18.61 -7.57 -5.65
C TRP A 78 17.99 -8.38 -4.50
N LEU A 79 17.02 -9.22 -4.82
CA LEU A 79 16.35 -10.08 -3.83
C LEU A 79 17.38 -10.95 -3.09
N ILE A 80 18.30 -11.59 -3.81
CA ILE A 80 19.37 -12.40 -3.23
C ILE A 80 20.30 -11.52 -2.38
N ALA A 81 20.78 -10.40 -2.92
CA ALA A 81 21.74 -9.54 -2.23
C ALA A 81 21.20 -9.00 -0.91
N VAL A 82 19.94 -8.56 -0.86
CA VAL A 82 19.33 -7.96 0.33
C VAL A 82 18.87 -9.02 1.33
N SER A 83 18.36 -10.17 0.85
CA SER A 83 17.80 -11.19 1.73
C SER A 83 18.80 -12.23 2.23
N ALA A 84 19.94 -12.43 1.56
CA ALA A 84 20.88 -13.51 1.90
C ALA A 84 21.35 -13.44 3.35
N LEU A 85 21.87 -12.30 3.78
CA LEU A 85 22.37 -12.12 5.15
C LEU A 85 21.29 -12.33 6.22
N PRO A 86 20.12 -11.69 6.16
CA PRO A 86 19.05 -11.94 7.11
C PRO A 86 18.59 -13.41 7.12
N LEU A 87 18.47 -14.05 5.97
CA LEU A 87 18.07 -15.45 5.87
C LEU A 87 19.10 -16.38 6.50
N ILE A 88 20.41 -16.18 6.23
CA ILE A 88 21.48 -16.93 6.87
C ILE A 88 21.40 -16.79 8.40
N LEU A 89 21.17 -15.58 8.90
CA LEU A 89 21.01 -15.33 10.34
C LEU A 89 19.80 -16.04 10.94
N ILE A 90 18.65 -16.05 10.24
CA ILE A 90 17.43 -16.73 10.68
C ILE A 90 17.63 -18.25 10.72
N TRP A 91 18.33 -18.81 9.75
CA TRP A 91 18.50 -20.27 9.64
C TRP A 91 19.75 -20.79 10.33
N ASN A 92 20.72 -19.94 10.67
CA ASN A 92 21.92 -20.34 11.36
C ASN A 92 21.60 -20.90 12.77
N ASN A 93 21.98 -22.13 13.02
CA ASN A 93 21.76 -22.79 14.29
C ASN A 93 22.57 -22.21 15.47
N ARG A 94 23.63 -21.44 15.18
CA ARG A 94 24.48 -20.79 16.21
C ARG A 94 23.77 -19.64 16.91
N CYS A 95 22.86 -18.96 16.26
CA CYS A 95 21.92 -18.08 16.95
C CYS A 95 20.95 -18.94 17.75
N ARG A 96 21.39 -19.47 18.87
CA ARG A 96 20.53 -20.13 19.85
C ARG A 96 19.61 -19.05 20.43
N TYR A 97 18.46 -18.93 19.82
CA TYR A 97 17.37 -18.15 20.38
C TYR A 97 16.94 -18.76 21.69
N THR A 98 17.54 -18.32 22.77
CA THR A 98 17.12 -18.53 24.15
C THR A 98 15.64 -18.22 24.30
N LEU A 99 15.12 -17.32 23.49
CA LEU A 99 13.72 -16.90 23.44
C LEU A 99 12.71 -18.02 23.10
N LEU A 100 13.04 -18.91 22.15
CA LEU A 100 12.15 -19.99 21.75
C LEU A 100 12.22 -21.21 22.69
N ARG A 101 13.30 -21.33 23.49
CA ARG A 101 13.41 -22.30 24.56
C ARG A 101 12.51 -21.90 25.75
N GLN A 102 12.17 -20.63 25.86
CA GLN A 102 11.34 -20.06 26.90
C GLN A 102 9.82 -20.35 26.75
N LEU A 103 9.36 -20.93 25.66
CA LEU A 103 7.94 -21.27 25.47
C LEU A 103 7.54 -22.64 26.03
N ARG A 104 8.43 -23.37 26.69
CA ARG A 104 8.17 -24.72 27.20
C ARG A 104 7.36 -24.74 28.50
N THR A 105 7.49 -23.73 29.33
CA THR A 105 6.78 -23.67 30.62
C THR A 105 5.69 -22.56 30.62
N PRO A 106 4.57 -22.74 31.36
CA PRO A 106 3.51 -21.72 31.42
C PRO A 106 4.00 -20.33 31.84
N GLY A 107 4.89 -20.24 32.82
CA GLY A 107 5.46 -18.97 33.27
C GLY A 107 6.32 -18.28 32.19
N GLN A 108 6.98 -19.04 31.35
CA GLN A 108 7.77 -18.50 30.23
C GLN A 108 6.89 -17.99 29.10
N ARG A 109 5.73 -18.61 28.85
CA ARG A 109 4.73 -18.11 27.90
C ARG A 109 4.18 -16.77 28.32
N ILE A 110 3.82 -16.63 29.60
CA ILE A 110 3.33 -15.38 30.19
C ILE A 110 4.39 -14.29 30.06
N ARG A 111 5.64 -14.58 30.38
CA ARG A 111 6.75 -13.62 30.23
C ARG A 111 6.99 -13.21 28.79
N SER A 112 6.91 -14.15 27.86
CA SER A 112 7.02 -13.87 26.42
C SER A 112 5.88 -13.00 25.91
N LEU A 113 4.65 -13.28 26.34
CA LEU A 113 3.48 -12.47 26.05
C LEU A 113 3.61 -11.06 26.62
N ALA A 114 4.05 -10.94 27.88
CA ALA A 114 4.31 -9.65 28.50
C ALA A 114 5.33 -8.81 27.72
N VAL A 115 6.41 -9.42 27.22
CA VAL A 115 7.39 -8.73 26.36
C VAL A 115 6.77 -8.27 25.04
N VAL A 116 5.90 -9.05 24.43
CA VAL A 116 5.20 -8.67 23.20
C VAL A 116 4.26 -7.49 23.45
N VAL A 117 3.48 -7.55 24.54
CA VAL A 117 2.57 -6.45 24.94
C VAL A 117 3.37 -5.18 25.23
N LEU A 118 4.47 -5.30 25.97
CA LEU A 118 5.32 -4.17 26.31
C LEU A 118 5.98 -3.54 25.06
N ALA A 119 6.46 -4.37 24.15
CA ALA A 119 6.94 -3.92 22.85
C ALA A 119 5.86 -3.22 22.02
N GLY A 120 4.63 -3.74 22.02
CA GLY A 120 3.48 -3.11 21.38
C GLY A 120 3.17 -1.73 21.98
N ILE A 121 3.17 -1.61 23.30
CA ILE A 121 2.98 -0.33 24.00
C ILE A 121 4.12 0.65 23.66
N MET A 122 5.37 0.18 23.61
CA MET A 122 6.54 1.01 23.26
C MET A 122 6.48 1.53 21.82
N VAL A 123 5.80 0.83 20.91
CA VAL A 123 5.52 1.33 19.55
C VAL A 123 4.32 2.28 19.55
N TRP A 124 3.23 1.85 20.14
CA TRP A 124 1.96 2.56 20.08
C TRP A 124 1.96 3.90 20.83
N ALA A 125 2.50 3.94 22.05
CA ALA A 125 2.41 5.12 22.89
C ALA A 125 3.17 6.35 22.34
N PRO A 126 4.43 6.24 21.86
CA PRO A 126 5.13 7.37 21.24
C PRO A 126 4.42 7.86 19.96
N ILE A 127 3.96 6.95 19.11
CA ILE A 127 3.24 7.32 17.88
C ILE A 127 1.97 8.09 18.22
N ARG A 128 1.20 7.63 19.20
CA ARG A 128 -0.02 8.32 19.64
C ARG A 128 0.25 9.69 20.26
N LEU A 129 1.31 9.80 21.07
CA LEU A 129 1.70 11.10 21.62
C LEU A 129 2.09 12.10 20.54
N LEU A 130 2.86 11.66 19.54
CA LEU A 130 3.24 12.49 18.41
C LEU A 130 2.02 12.87 17.56
N ASP A 131 1.10 11.95 17.27
CA ASP A 131 -0.15 12.24 16.56
C ASP A 131 -1.01 13.27 17.29
N ILE A 132 -1.09 13.18 18.62
CA ILE A 132 -1.82 14.17 19.44
C ILE A 132 -1.18 15.55 19.37
N GLN A 133 0.16 15.62 19.42
CA GLN A 133 0.89 16.89 19.28
C GLN A 133 0.70 17.47 17.89
N GLN A 134 0.78 16.66 16.85
CA GLN A 134 0.59 17.08 15.46
C GLN A 134 -0.80 17.66 15.23
N LYS A 135 -1.86 17.00 15.73
CA LYS A 135 -3.24 17.53 15.65
C LYS A 135 -3.42 18.87 16.35
N LYS A 136 -2.63 19.16 17.39
CA LYS A 136 -2.64 20.49 18.03
C LYS A 136 -2.01 21.54 17.11
N VAL A 137 -0.91 21.21 16.43
CA VAL A 137 -0.25 22.11 15.47
C VAL A 137 -1.14 22.33 14.26
N GLU A 138 -1.75 21.29 13.72
CA GLU A 138 -2.70 21.34 12.60
C GLU A 138 -3.88 22.30 12.90
N ARG A 139 -4.49 22.20 14.09
CA ARG A 139 -5.53 23.12 14.52
C ARG A 139 -5.06 24.55 14.68
N ALA A 140 -3.80 24.77 15.04
CA ALA A 140 -3.23 26.09 15.22
C ALA A 140 -2.82 26.76 13.88
N THR A 141 -2.37 25.95 12.91
CA THR A 141 -1.82 26.43 11.63
C THR A 141 -2.78 26.30 10.45
N GLY A 142 -3.84 25.49 10.58
CA GLY A 142 -4.76 25.17 9.47
C GLY A 142 -4.15 24.34 8.36
N VAL A 143 -2.92 23.80 8.55
CA VAL A 143 -2.22 22.96 7.58
C VAL A 143 -2.50 21.50 7.89
N ASP A 144 -3.04 20.76 6.92
CA ASP A 144 -3.32 19.33 7.03
C ASP A 144 -2.01 18.54 6.94
N LEU A 145 -1.67 17.82 8.00
CA LEU A 145 -0.42 17.05 8.10
C LEU A 145 -0.74 15.56 8.21
N PRO A 146 -0.01 14.69 7.49
CA PRO A 146 -0.22 13.24 7.60
C PRO A 146 0.16 12.75 9.00
N SER A 147 -0.66 11.87 9.61
CA SER A 147 -0.39 11.34 10.95
C SER A 147 0.93 10.57 11.00
N TYR A 148 1.66 10.64 12.12
CA TYR A 148 2.90 9.86 12.33
C TYR A 148 2.66 8.36 12.20
N GLY A 149 1.54 7.87 12.73
CA GLY A 149 1.14 6.48 12.58
C GLY A 149 0.92 6.10 11.13
N GLY A 150 0.29 6.97 10.34
CA GLY A 150 0.11 6.81 8.91
C GLY A 150 1.45 6.80 8.15
N VAL A 151 2.36 7.72 8.48
CA VAL A 151 3.70 7.75 7.86
C VAL A 151 4.47 6.47 8.17
N VAL A 152 4.53 6.03 9.42
CA VAL A 152 5.24 4.78 9.81
C VAL A 152 4.60 3.56 9.17
N ALA A 153 3.26 3.51 9.10
CA ALA A 153 2.54 2.39 8.49
C ALA A 153 2.69 2.31 6.97
N ASN A 154 2.83 3.45 6.27
CA ASN A 154 2.76 3.48 4.81
C ASN A 154 4.12 3.74 4.13
N SER A 155 5.12 4.30 4.82
CA SER A 155 6.38 4.71 4.18
C SER A 155 7.55 3.78 4.46
N TYR A 156 7.49 2.95 5.50
CA TYR A 156 8.64 2.15 5.94
C TYR A 156 8.37 0.64 5.87
N LEU A 157 9.42 -0.10 5.50
CA LEU A 157 9.43 -1.58 5.53
C LEU A 157 9.67 -2.09 6.97
N PRO A 158 9.01 -3.16 7.38
CA PRO A 158 8.01 -3.97 6.66
C PRO A 158 6.58 -3.47 6.83
N SER A 159 6.35 -2.37 7.55
CA SER A 159 5.01 -1.92 7.94
C SER A 159 4.13 -1.54 6.75
N ASN A 160 4.69 -0.95 5.68
CA ASN A 160 3.93 -0.46 4.53
C ASN A 160 3.18 -1.60 3.79
N TRP A 161 3.86 -2.66 3.38
CA TRP A 161 3.18 -3.76 2.70
C TRP A 161 2.30 -4.59 3.64
N LEU A 162 2.66 -4.69 4.94
CA LEU A 162 1.82 -5.36 5.94
C LEU A 162 0.52 -4.59 6.20
N SER A 163 0.58 -3.27 6.37
CA SER A 163 -0.61 -2.44 6.53
C SER A 163 -1.49 -2.47 5.28
N ALA A 164 -0.87 -2.39 4.10
CA ALA A 164 -1.57 -2.47 2.82
C ALA A 164 -2.25 -3.83 2.62
N LEU A 165 -1.58 -4.93 2.99
CA LEU A 165 -2.17 -6.26 2.95
C LEU A 165 -3.33 -6.40 3.94
N GLY A 166 -3.18 -5.85 5.15
CA GLY A 166 -4.24 -5.83 6.16
C GLY A 166 -5.46 -5.05 5.69
N LEU A 167 -5.26 -3.87 5.10
CA LEU A 167 -6.33 -3.06 4.51
C LEU A 167 -7.01 -3.78 3.34
N TYR A 168 -6.23 -4.46 2.50
CA TYR A 168 -6.77 -5.24 1.40
C TYR A 168 -7.64 -6.40 1.90
N ALA A 169 -7.17 -7.14 2.90
CA ALA A 169 -7.94 -8.22 3.50
C ALA A 169 -9.23 -7.69 4.15
N TRP A 170 -9.15 -6.57 4.88
CA TRP A 170 -10.31 -5.92 5.47
C TRP A 170 -11.32 -5.50 4.39
N ALA A 171 -10.89 -4.83 3.35
CA ALA A 171 -11.75 -4.40 2.24
C ALA A 171 -12.45 -5.58 1.56
N ARG A 172 -11.79 -6.74 1.45
CA ARG A 172 -12.40 -7.95 0.90
C ARG A 172 -13.48 -8.55 1.80
N VAL A 173 -13.27 -8.52 3.11
CA VAL A 173 -14.28 -8.97 4.09
C VAL A 173 -15.49 -8.03 4.06
N ASP A 174 -15.26 -6.73 4.01
CA ASP A 174 -16.30 -5.71 3.95
C ASP A 174 -17.11 -5.82 2.65
N GLU A 175 -16.44 -5.93 1.49
CA GLU A 175 -17.09 -6.18 0.19
C GLU A 175 -17.94 -7.47 0.20
N SER A 176 -17.51 -8.52 0.90
CA SER A 176 -18.27 -9.77 0.99
C SER A 176 -19.51 -9.65 1.87
N SER A 177 -19.48 -8.77 2.85
CA SER A 177 -20.60 -8.49 3.74
C SER A 177 -21.67 -7.62 3.07
N ASP A 178 -21.24 -6.69 2.20
CA ASP A 178 -22.11 -5.74 1.48
C ASP A 178 -22.69 -6.29 0.17
N ASN A 179 -22.37 -7.51 -0.22
CA ASN A 179 -22.72 -8.11 -1.52
C ASN A 179 -24.24 -8.23 -1.79
N ASN A 180 -25.09 -7.81 -0.87
CA ASN A 180 -26.55 -7.81 -1.05
C ASN A 180 -27.14 -6.50 -1.60
N SER A 181 -26.32 -5.45 -1.78
CA SER A 181 -26.81 -4.19 -2.36
C SER A 181 -25.78 -3.56 -3.29
N LEU A 182 -25.68 -4.06 -4.52
CA LEU A 182 -25.14 -3.23 -5.60
C LEU A 182 -26.03 -1.97 -5.69
N LEU A 183 -25.59 -0.91 -5.01
CA LEU A 183 -26.19 0.41 -5.11
C LEU A 183 -26.09 0.84 -6.58
N ASN A 184 -27.23 0.77 -7.29
CA ASN A 184 -27.31 1.39 -8.60
C ASN A 184 -27.43 2.91 -8.37
N PRO A 185 -26.35 3.70 -8.57
CA PRO A 185 -26.38 5.14 -8.35
C PRO A 185 -27.39 5.84 -9.26
N ALA A 186 -27.73 5.24 -10.41
CA ALA A 186 -28.71 5.76 -11.35
C ALA A 186 -30.16 5.78 -10.81
N LYS A 187 -30.48 4.94 -9.81
CA LYS A 187 -31.84 4.93 -9.22
C LYS A 187 -32.23 6.23 -8.52
N LYS A 188 -31.26 7.06 -8.12
CA LYS A 188 -31.49 8.33 -7.40
C LYS A 188 -31.59 9.55 -8.32
N PHE A 189 -31.37 9.38 -9.61
CA PHE A 189 -31.35 10.49 -10.57
C PHE A 189 -32.43 10.35 -11.59
N THR A 190 -33.23 11.40 -11.76
CA THR A 190 -34.14 11.54 -12.91
C THR A 190 -33.33 12.23 -14.01
N TYR A 191 -33.14 11.52 -15.11
CA TYR A 191 -32.43 12.04 -16.26
C TYR A 191 -33.43 12.59 -17.27
N GLN A 192 -33.29 13.85 -17.65
CA GLN A 192 -34.01 14.45 -18.79
C GLN A 192 -33.00 14.65 -19.91
N ALA A 193 -33.17 13.93 -20.99
CA ALA A 193 -32.36 14.13 -22.17
C ALA A 193 -32.60 15.55 -22.73
N PRO A 194 -31.54 16.31 -23.09
CA PRO A 194 -31.72 17.54 -23.84
C PRO A 194 -32.47 17.29 -25.15
N GLN A 195 -33.29 18.26 -25.55
CA GLN A 195 -33.94 18.21 -26.87
C GLN A 195 -32.81 18.27 -27.93
N ASN A 196 -32.89 17.46 -28.99
CA ASN A 196 -31.95 17.36 -30.11
C ASN A 196 -30.69 16.49 -29.89
N VAL A 197 -30.77 15.41 -29.12
CA VAL A 197 -29.67 14.42 -28.99
C VAL A 197 -30.00 13.05 -29.65
N ASP A 198 -31.10 12.95 -30.36
CA ASP A 198 -31.60 11.66 -30.88
C ASP A 198 -30.61 10.95 -31.82
N ASP A 199 -29.74 11.70 -32.52
CA ASP A 199 -28.70 11.17 -33.42
C ASP A 199 -27.26 11.31 -32.86
N THR A 200 -27.12 11.44 -31.55
CA THR A 200 -25.80 11.66 -30.94
C THR A 200 -25.24 10.36 -30.35
N TYR A 201 -24.08 9.93 -30.85
CA TYR A 201 -23.31 8.81 -30.31
C TYR A 201 -22.25 9.35 -29.33
N VAL A 202 -22.22 8.83 -28.09
CA VAL A 202 -21.22 9.15 -27.10
C VAL A 202 -20.29 7.95 -26.93
N VAL A 203 -19.00 8.13 -27.26
CA VAL A 203 -17.97 7.13 -27.03
C VAL A 203 -17.15 7.58 -25.81
N PHE A 204 -17.27 6.86 -24.72
CA PHE A 204 -16.54 7.13 -23.49
C PHE A 204 -15.29 6.23 -23.40
N ILE A 205 -14.10 6.84 -23.49
CA ILE A 205 -12.82 6.12 -23.47
C ILE A 205 -12.15 6.38 -22.12
N ILE A 206 -11.95 5.34 -21.34
CA ILE A 206 -11.24 5.40 -20.06
C ILE A 206 -9.76 5.11 -20.34
N GLY A 207 -8.90 6.10 -20.09
CA GLY A 207 -7.45 5.94 -20.20
C GLY A 207 -6.90 5.24 -18.95
N GLU A 208 -5.85 4.41 -19.15
CA GLU A 208 -5.08 3.81 -18.06
C GLU A 208 -3.71 4.48 -17.95
N THR A 209 -3.33 4.91 -16.73
CA THR A 209 -2.02 5.52 -16.40
C THR A 209 -1.67 6.75 -17.24
N THR A 210 -2.67 7.44 -17.79
CA THR A 210 -2.48 8.61 -18.65
C THR A 210 -2.36 9.88 -17.82
N ARG A 211 -1.17 10.50 -17.83
CA ARG A 211 -0.88 11.77 -17.14
C ARG A 211 -0.98 12.93 -18.11
N TRP A 212 -1.71 13.98 -17.73
CA TRP A 212 -1.85 15.18 -18.58
C TRP A 212 -0.52 15.90 -18.81
N ASP A 213 0.40 15.91 -17.84
CA ASP A 213 1.72 16.53 -17.93
C ASP A 213 2.70 15.79 -18.86
N HIS A 214 2.34 14.60 -19.34
CA HIS A 214 3.05 13.84 -20.37
C HIS A 214 2.34 13.85 -21.73
N MET A 215 1.35 14.72 -21.91
CA MET A 215 0.66 14.88 -23.19
C MET A 215 1.15 16.12 -23.94
N GLY A 216 1.53 15.97 -25.19
CA GLY A 216 2.04 17.06 -26.04
C GLY A 216 1.08 18.23 -26.18
N ILE A 217 -0.25 17.99 -26.20
CA ILE A 217 -1.29 19.04 -26.22
C ILE A 217 -1.27 19.95 -24.99
N PHE A 218 -0.63 19.53 -23.90
CA PHE A 218 -0.45 20.35 -22.67
C PHE A 218 0.98 20.90 -22.51
N GLY A 219 1.84 20.75 -23.53
CA GLY A 219 3.19 21.30 -23.54
C GLY A 219 4.30 20.34 -23.12
N TYR A 220 4.05 19.03 -23.12
CA TYR A 220 5.11 18.05 -22.90
C TYR A 220 6.14 18.07 -24.05
N GLU A 221 7.43 17.98 -23.73
CA GLU A 221 8.52 18.11 -24.71
C GLU A 221 8.47 17.08 -25.85
N ARG A 222 8.00 15.87 -25.55
CA ARG A 222 7.80 14.82 -26.56
C ARG A 222 6.42 14.95 -27.19
N ASN A 223 6.35 14.80 -28.50
CA ASN A 223 5.09 14.78 -29.23
C ASN A 223 4.33 13.45 -29.01
N THR A 224 3.70 13.31 -27.86
CA THR A 224 2.98 12.09 -27.46
C THR A 224 1.53 12.07 -27.97
N THR A 225 0.99 13.22 -28.42
CA THR A 225 -0.40 13.35 -28.87
C THR A 225 -0.51 14.03 -30.25
N PRO A 226 0.23 13.58 -31.29
CA PRO A 226 0.30 14.27 -32.56
C PRO A 226 -1.04 14.32 -33.30
N LYS A 227 -1.85 13.28 -33.18
CA LYS A 227 -3.19 13.22 -33.82
C LYS A 227 -4.19 14.11 -33.10
N LEU A 228 -4.21 14.09 -31.76
CA LEU A 228 -5.10 14.98 -30.99
C LEU A 228 -4.80 16.46 -31.20
N ALA A 229 -3.52 16.82 -31.41
CA ALA A 229 -3.13 18.21 -31.70
C ALA A 229 -3.68 18.72 -33.05
N GLN A 230 -4.10 17.83 -33.96
CA GLN A 230 -4.64 18.18 -35.27
C GLN A 230 -6.18 18.28 -35.26
N GLU A 231 -6.84 17.82 -34.18
CA GLU A 231 -8.29 17.86 -34.07
C GLU A 231 -8.79 19.28 -33.82
N LYS A 232 -9.71 19.74 -34.69
CA LYS A 232 -10.25 21.12 -34.62
C LYS A 232 -11.28 21.33 -33.50
N ASN A 233 -11.98 20.27 -33.11
CA ASN A 233 -13.06 20.32 -32.11
C ASN A 233 -12.66 19.67 -30.79
N LEU A 234 -11.39 19.83 -30.40
CA LEU A 234 -10.85 19.26 -29.18
C LEU A 234 -11.03 20.25 -28.02
N ALA A 235 -11.74 19.82 -26.97
CA ALA A 235 -11.72 20.48 -25.68
C ALA A 235 -10.84 19.67 -24.72
N ALA A 236 -9.70 20.21 -24.29
CA ALA A 236 -8.73 19.53 -23.45
C ALA A 236 -8.67 20.17 -22.07
N PHE A 237 -8.76 19.35 -21.01
CA PHE A 237 -8.73 19.78 -19.63
C PHE A 237 -7.64 19.04 -18.84
N ARG A 238 -6.97 19.76 -17.93
CA ARG A 238 -6.03 19.14 -16.99
C ARG A 238 -6.81 18.48 -15.88
N GLY A 239 -6.91 17.17 -15.93
CA GLY A 239 -7.61 16.37 -14.93
C GLY A 239 -6.67 15.92 -13.81
N TYR A 240 -7.21 15.83 -12.59
CA TYR A 240 -6.56 15.21 -11.45
C TYR A 240 -7.39 14.00 -11.03
N SER A 241 -6.73 12.86 -10.85
CA SER A 241 -7.39 11.68 -10.31
C SER A 241 -7.61 11.84 -8.81
N CYS A 242 -8.72 11.34 -8.30
CA CYS A 242 -8.98 11.31 -6.86
C CYS A 242 -8.12 10.27 -6.12
N ASP A 243 -7.56 9.29 -6.85
CA ASP A 243 -6.67 8.27 -6.30
C ASP A 243 -5.67 7.81 -7.36
N THR A 244 -4.57 7.22 -6.92
CA THR A 244 -3.52 6.67 -7.78
C THR A 244 -3.80 5.23 -8.22
N ALA A 245 -4.78 4.56 -7.61
CA ALA A 245 -5.18 3.20 -7.96
C ALA A 245 -6.42 3.22 -8.87
N THR A 246 -6.37 2.50 -9.99
CA THR A 246 -7.44 2.44 -10.99
C THR A 246 -8.80 2.08 -10.37
N LYS A 247 -8.85 1.09 -9.48
CA LYS A 247 -10.09 0.66 -8.81
C LYS A 247 -10.76 1.79 -8.02
N LEU A 248 -9.98 2.63 -7.35
CA LEU A 248 -10.48 3.73 -6.53
C LEU A 248 -10.78 4.95 -7.40
N SER A 249 -9.91 5.26 -8.35
CA SER A 249 -10.09 6.37 -9.30
C SER A 249 -11.35 6.22 -10.16
N LEU A 250 -11.62 5.01 -10.66
CA LEU A 250 -12.83 4.74 -11.44
C LEU A 250 -14.13 5.00 -10.66
N ARG A 251 -14.14 4.68 -9.36
CA ARG A 251 -15.29 4.96 -8.51
C ARG A 251 -15.64 6.46 -8.49
N CYS A 252 -14.63 7.32 -8.41
CA CYS A 252 -14.83 8.77 -8.39
C CYS A 252 -15.41 9.31 -9.69
N MET A 253 -15.10 8.71 -10.84
CA MET A 253 -15.64 9.14 -12.13
C MET A 253 -17.16 8.96 -12.23
N PHE A 254 -17.72 8.01 -11.50
CA PHE A 254 -19.14 7.65 -11.57
C PHE A 254 -19.94 8.12 -10.34
N VAL A 255 -19.30 8.81 -9.41
CA VAL A 255 -19.98 9.37 -8.22
C VAL A 255 -20.05 10.88 -8.34
N ARG A 256 -21.24 11.44 -8.17
CA ARG A 256 -21.51 12.88 -8.34
C ARG A 256 -21.04 13.74 -7.14
N GLN A 257 -20.85 13.11 -5.99
CA GLN A 257 -20.29 13.70 -4.77
C GLN A 257 -19.27 12.72 -4.22
N GLY A 258 -18.03 13.16 -4.13
CA GLY A 258 -16.94 12.38 -3.55
C GLY A 258 -17.08 12.27 -2.03
#